data_e69db6867c807df6ac82adef92c5236c
#
_entry.id   e69db6867c807df6ac82adef92c5236c
#
_cell.length_a   1.000
_cell.length_b   1.000
_cell.length_c   1.000
_cell.angle_alpha   90.00
_cell.angle_beta   90.00
_cell.angle_gamma   90.00
#
_symmetry.space_group_name_H-M   'P 1'
#
loop_
_entity.id
_entity.type
_entity.pdbx_description
1 polymer ?
#
loop_
_entity_poly.entity_id
_entity_poly.type
_entity_poly.pdbx_seq_one_letter_code
_entity_poly.pdbx_strand_id
1 'polypeptide(L)'
;MKVKNVHERAVAAPPGRIAALIADFGRIWPTQFGPAPRPRGNRTYQAGFMIWEEFDRPGATRAFRVLEPAGLRLEHWFELEPAPGATVLRHTVEGYATGRYEAIWRERIEPAHDLTLEATFDNLETAAVPAG
;
A
#
# COMPACT_ATOMS: atom_id res chain seq x y z
N MET A 1 6.16 -19.24 -5.56
CA MET A 1 4.74 -18.93 -5.89
C MET A 1 4.64 -17.48 -6.30
N LYS A 2 4.07 -17.25 -7.46
CA LYS A 2 3.85 -15.88 -7.94
C LYS A 2 2.74 -15.21 -7.12
N VAL A 3 2.99 -13.94 -6.74
CA VAL A 3 2.02 -13.12 -6.00
C VAL A 3 1.59 -11.96 -6.87
N LYS A 4 0.28 -11.74 -6.95
CA LYS A 4 -0.28 -10.53 -7.55
C LYS A 4 -1.57 -10.20 -6.82
N ASN A 5 -1.64 -8.98 -6.27
CA ASN A 5 -2.80 -8.52 -5.51
C ASN A 5 -3.06 -7.07 -5.90
N VAL A 6 -4.27 -6.77 -6.35
CA VAL A 6 -4.63 -5.44 -6.85
C VAL A 6 -5.91 -4.98 -6.17
N HIS A 7 -5.90 -3.76 -5.64
CA HIS A 7 -7.08 -3.06 -5.13
C HIS A 7 -7.25 -1.75 -5.88
N GLU A 8 -8.48 -1.41 -6.24
CA GLU A 8 -8.81 -0.17 -6.93
C GLU A 8 -10.01 0.50 -6.30
N ARG A 9 -10.00 1.84 -6.35
CA ARG A 9 -11.17 2.63 -5.96
C ARG A 9 -11.18 3.94 -6.72
N ALA A 10 -12.35 4.34 -7.21
CA ALA A 10 -12.56 5.67 -7.74
C ALA A 10 -12.86 6.63 -6.58
N VAL A 11 -12.05 7.65 -6.42
CA VAL A 11 -12.18 8.65 -5.35
C VAL A 11 -12.51 10.00 -5.97
N ALA A 12 -13.57 10.66 -5.48
CA ALA A 12 -14.03 11.95 -6.01
C ALA A 12 -13.14 13.10 -5.50
N ALA A 13 -11.87 13.08 -5.86
CA ALA A 13 -10.87 14.08 -5.49
C ALA A 13 -9.81 14.16 -6.58
N PRO A 14 -9.10 15.31 -6.72
CA PRO A 14 -8.03 15.44 -7.71
C PRO A 14 -6.80 14.63 -7.33
N PRO A 15 -5.99 14.19 -8.31
CA PRO A 15 -4.81 13.37 -8.04
C PRO A 15 -3.83 13.97 -7.04
N GLY A 16 -3.61 15.28 -7.09
CA GLY A 16 -2.67 15.96 -6.19
C GLY A 16 -3.04 15.84 -4.72
N ARG A 17 -4.34 15.87 -4.41
CA ARG A 17 -4.82 15.69 -3.03
C ARG A 17 -4.60 14.28 -2.53
N ILE A 18 -4.86 13.30 -3.40
CA ILE A 18 -4.67 11.89 -3.06
C ILE A 18 -3.18 11.59 -2.90
N ALA A 19 -2.34 12.11 -3.80
CA ALA A 19 -0.88 11.94 -3.70
C ALA A 19 -0.32 12.48 -2.38
N ALA A 20 -0.81 13.65 -1.93
CA ALA A 20 -0.39 14.24 -0.65
C ALA A 20 -0.75 13.34 0.54
N LEU A 21 -1.91 12.68 0.50
CA LEU A 21 -2.33 11.73 1.54
C LEU A 21 -1.49 10.46 1.53
N ILE A 22 -1.14 9.96 0.35
CA ILE A 22 -0.26 8.79 0.21
C ILE A 22 1.14 9.12 0.75
N ALA A 23 1.62 10.34 0.57
CA ALA A 23 2.89 10.79 1.13
C ALA A 23 2.86 10.89 2.66
N ASP A 24 1.69 11.11 3.25
CA ASP A 24 1.48 11.20 4.70
C ASP A 24 0.76 9.94 5.19
N PHE A 25 1.43 8.82 5.12
CA PHE A 25 0.85 7.49 5.33
C PHE A 25 0.23 7.32 6.72
N GLY A 26 0.85 7.90 7.75
CA GLY A 26 0.33 7.82 9.12
C GLY A 26 -1.07 8.40 9.26
N ARG A 27 -1.42 9.36 8.40
CA ARG A 27 -2.73 10.02 8.43
C ARG A 27 -3.86 9.13 7.94
N ILE A 28 -3.57 8.21 7.03
CA ILE A 28 -4.56 7.34 6.42
C ILE A 28 -4.47 5.88 6.90
N TRP A 29 -3.46 5.56 7.68
CA TRP A 29 -3.27 4.20 8.17
C TRP A 29 -4.37 3.79 9.16
N PRO A 30 -4.99 2.61 8.97
CA PRO A 30 -6.02 2.10 9.89
C PRO A 30 -5.36 1.46 11.11
N THR A 31 -5.28 2.21 12.20
CA THR A 31 -4.56 1.80 13.42
C THR A 31 -5.14 0.56 14.12
N GLN A 32 -6.38 0.19 13.80
CA GLN A 32 -6.98 -1.05 14.31
C GLN A 32 -6.26 -2.30 13.82
N PHE A 33 -5.47 -2.22 12.77
CA PHE A 33 -4.69 -3.34 12.24
C PHE A 33 -3.22 -3.30 12.65
N GLY A 34 -2.85 -2.44 13.60
CA GLY A 34 -1.50 -2.29 14.09
C GLY A 34 -0.90 -0.93 13.77
N PRO A 35 0.35 -0.69 14.17
CA PRO A 35 0.99 0.60 13.94
C PRO A 35 1.34 0.80 12.46
N ALA A 36 1.33 2.08 12.03
CA ALA A 36 1.78 2.45 10.69
C ALA A 36 3.28 2.09 10.52
N PRO A 37 3.72 1.89 9.27
CA PRO A 37 5.15 1.71 8.99
C PRO A 37 5.98 2.86 9.58
N ARG A 38 7.10 2.53 10.24
CA ARG A 38 7.96 3.50 10.93
C ARG A 38 9.28 3.66 10.20
N PRO A 39 9.75 4.88 9.97
CA PRO A 39 11.10 5.08 9.44
C PRO A 39 12.15 4.41 10.33
N ARG A 40 13.10 3.69 9.70
CA ARG A 40 14.24 3.05 10.38
C ARG A 40 15.56 3.70 10.02
N GLY A 41 15.64 4.31 8.84
CA GLY A 41 16.85 4.89 8.32
C GLY A 41 16.59 5.36 6.89
N ASN A 42 17.63 5.46 6.09
CA ASN A 42 17.56 6.00 4.75
C ASN A 42 16.58 5.22 3.86
N ARG A 43 15.39 5.78 3.64
CA ARG A 43 14.32 5.22 2.82
C ARG A 43 13.82 3.83 3.25
N THR A 44 14.12 3.41 4.49
CA THR A 44 13.68 2.13 5.01
C THR A 44 12.67 2.29 6.13
N TYR A 45 11.77 1.31 6.24
CA TYR A 45 10.65 1.33 7.16
C TYR A 45 10.46 -0.02 7.82
N GLN A 46 10.09 0.00 9.11
CA GLN A 46 9.62 -1.20 9.81
C GLN A 46 8.11 -1.27 9.63
N ALA A 47 7.63 -2.29 8.95
CA ALA A 47 6.21 -2.53 8.68
C ALA A 47 5.82 -3.88 9.26
N GLY A 48 5.39 -3.89 10.55
CA GLY A 48 5.16 -5.12 11.26
C GLY A 48 6.45 -5.94 11.35
N PHE A 49 6.41 -7.19 10.90
CA PHE A 49 7.60 -8.06 10.86
C PHE A 49 8.47 -7.86 9.60
N MET A 50 8.02 -7.01 8.67
CA MET A 50 8.73 -6.76 7.42
C MET A 50 9.57 -5.50 7.49
N ILE A 51 10.63 -5.47 6.69
CA ILE A 51 11.38 -4.26 6.40
C ILE A 51 11.15 -3.91 4.94
N TRP A 52 10.73 -2.67 4.70
CA TRP A 52 10.51 -2.12 3.36
C TRP A 52 11.58 -1.09 3.03
N GLU A 53 11.89 -0.99 1.73
CA GLU A 53 12.68 0.12 1.19
C GLU A 53 11.84 0.87 0.18
N GLU A 54 11.75 2.17 0.33
CA GLU A 54 11.09 3.02 -0.65
C GLU A 54 12.01 3.20 -1.86
N PHE A 55 11.45 3.08 -3.07
CA PHE A 55 12.21 3.24 -4.30
C PHE A 55 11.37 3.94 -5.35
N ASP A 56 12.05 4.45 -6.39
CA ASP A 56 11.40 5.16 -7.47
C ASP A 56 11.00 4.16 -8.57
N ARG A 57 9.69 3.96 -8.70
CA ARG A 57 9.12 3.09 -9.74
C ARG A 57 8.43 3.98 -10.78
N PRO A 58 8.79 3.87 -12.08
CA PRO A 58 8.13 4.66 -13.14
C PRO A 58 6.62 4.48 -13.13
N GLY A 59 5.87 5.59 -13.15
CA GLY A 59 4.40 5.57 -13.13
C GLY A 59 3.76 5.41 -11.77
N ALA A 60 4.53 5.10 -10.73
CA ALA A 60 4.00 4.97 -9.38
C ALA A 60 4.05 6.31 -8.63
N THR A 61 3.02 6.54 -7.83
CA THR A 61 2.99 7.69 -6.90
C THR A 61 3.90 7.44 -5.72
N ARG A 62 3.95 6.20 -5.23
CA ARG A 62 4.83 5.79 -4.15
C ARG A 62 5.02 4.27 -4.22
N ALA A 63 6.27 3.81 -4.10
CA ALA A 63 6.59 2.40 -4.25
C ALA A 63 7.57 1.93 -3.18
N PHE A 64 7.40 0.67 -2.78
CA PHE A 64 8.24 0.00 -1.79
C PHE A 64 8.59 -1.40 -2.27
N ARG A 65 9.75 -1.88 -1.82
CA ARG A 65 10.12 -3.29 -1.96
C ARG A 65 10.35 -3.90 -0.59
N VAL A 66 10.02 -5.16 -0.44
CA VAL A 66 10.27 -5.90 0.79
C VAL A 66 11.73 -6.34 0.80
N LEU A 67 12.50 -5.90 1.81
CA LEU A 67 13.88 -6.31 2.01
C LEU A 67 13.97 -7.56 2.88
N GLU A 68 13.14 -7.64 3.91
CA GLU A 68 13.07 -8.76 4.83
C GLU A 68 11.60 -9.10 5.13
N PRO A 69 11.26 -10.38 5.22
CA PRO A 69 12.11 -11.57 5.09
C PRO A 69 12.44 -11.90 3.62
N ALA A 70 13.55 -12.60 3.40
CA ALA A 70 14.03 -12.93 2.06
C ALA A 70 13.05 -13.81 1.26
N GLY A 71 12.19 -14.57 1.95
CA GLY A 71 11.18 -15.40 1.31
C GLY A 71 10.00 -14.63 0.72
N LEU A 72 9.92 -13.31 0.94
CA LEU A 72 8.91 -12.43 0.37
C LEU A 72 9.61 -11.43 -0.57
N ARG A 73 9.76 -11.80 -1.84
CA ARG A 73 10.34 -10.92 -2.86
C ARG A 73 9.23 -10.15 -3.52
N LEU A 74 8.72 -9.13 -2.83
CA LEU A 74 7.55 -8.36 -3.25
C LEU A 74 7.91 -6.91 -3.46
N GLU A 75 7.26 -6.31 -4.45
CA GLU A 75 7.15 -4.86 -4.59
C GLU A 75 5.68 -4.50 -4.42
N HIS A 76 5.40 -3.32 -3.87
CA HIS A 76 4.05 -2.80 -3.80
C HIS A 76 4.04 -1.30 -4.00
N TRP A 77 2.99 -0.81 -4.66
CA TRP A 77 2.97 0.60 -5.03
C TRP A 77 1.56 1.10 -5.25
N PHE A 78 1.44 2.43 -5.15
CA PHE A 78 0.23 3.17 -5.49
C PHE A 78 0.38 3.81 -6.86
N GLU A 79 -0.71 3.77 -7.64
CA GLU A 79 -0.85 4.48 -8.91
C GLU A 79 -2.12 5.30 -8.89
N LEU A 80 -2.08 6.45 -9.56
CA LEU A 80 -3.24 7.33 -9.70
C LEU A 80 -3.52 7.54 -11.18
N GLU A 81 -4.78 7.37 -11.57
CA GLU A 81 -5.22 7.58 -12.94
C GLU A 81 -6.36 8.58 -12.95
N PRO A 82 -6.19 9.77 -13.57
CA PRO A 82 -7.28 10.75 -13.67
C PRO A 82 -8.47 10.19 -14.43
N ALA A 83 -9.67 10.50 -13.95
CA ALA A 83 -10.93 10.13 -14.58
C ALA A 83 -11.90 11.30 -14.46
N PRO A 84 -13.00 11.35 -15.26
CA PRO A 84 -13.98 12.43 -15.16
C PRO A 84 -14.56 12.52 -13.74
N GLY A 85 -14.32 13.65 -13.06
CA GLY A 85 -14.84 13.90 -11.71
C GLY A 85 -14.22 13.05 -10.60
N ALA A 86 -13.14 12.31 -10.89
CA ALA A 86 -12.55 11.39 -9.93
C ALA A 86 -11.09 11.09 -10.24
N THR A 87 -10.45 10.35 -9.36
CA THR A 87 -9.16 9.72 -9.59
C THR A 87 -9.29 8.26 -9.25
N VAL A 88 -8.83 7.38 -10.13
CA VAL A 88 -8.75 5.95 -9.83
C VAL A 88 -7.47 5.72 -9.05
N LEU A 89 -7.62 5.28 -7.81
CA LEU A 89 -6.54 4.90 -6.92
C LEU A 89 -6.36 3.39 -7.02
N ARG A 90 -5.13 2.96 -7.35
CA ARG A 90 -4.78 1.54 -7.45
C ARG A 90 -3.58 1.23 -6.58
N HIS A 91 -3.67 0.14 -5.84
CA HIS A 91 -2.54 -0.42 -5.12
C HIS A 91 -2.27 -1.82 -5.62
N THR A 92 -1.03 -2.10 -5.97
CA THR A 92 -0.60 -3.40 -6.50
C THR A 92 0.50 -3.98 -5.63
N VAL A 93 0.40 -5.28 -5.34
CA VAL A 93 1.50 -6.09 -4.81
C VAL A 93 1.86 -7.11 -5.87
N GLU A 94 3.14 -7.23 -6.18
CA GLU A 94 3.61 -8.15 -7.20
C GLU A 94 4.98 -8.72 -6.83
N GLY A 95 5.19 -10.00 -7.11
CA GLY A 95 6.46 -10.66 -6.87
C GLY A 95 6.31 -12.14 -6.59
N TYR A 96 7.10 -12.63 -5.63
CA TYR A 96 7.15 -14.06 -5.31
C TYR A 96 7.24 -14.29 -3.82
N ALA A 97 6.52 -15.32 -3.34
CA ALA A 97 6.67 -15.88 -2.02
C ALA A 97 7.30 -17.27 -2.16
N THR A 98 8.30 -17.59 -1.34
CA THR A 98 9.05 -18.83 -1.46
C THR A 98 9.12 -19.57 -0.12
N GLY A 99 9.28 -20.90 -0.20
CA GLY A 99 9.36 -21.75 0.97
C GLY A 99 8.12 -21.64 1.85
N ARG A 100 8.30 -21.55 3.15
CA ARG A 100 7.20 -21.43 4.10
C ARG A 100 6.34 -20.18 3.89
N TYR A 101 6.88 -19.16 3.23
CA TYR A 101 6.15 -17.92 2.98
C TYR A 101 5.06 -18.04 1.92
N GLU A 102 5.02 -19.12 1.13
CA GLU A 102 3.89 -19.37 0.23
C GLU A 102 2.59 -19.54 1.03
N ALA A 103 2.59 -20.40 2.04
CA ALA A 103 1.44 -20.62 2.89
C ALA A 103 1.16 -19.42 3.78
N ILE A 104 2.20 -18.80 4.35
CA ILE A 104 2.06 -17.62 5.19
C ILE A 104 1.43 -16.46 4.42
N TRP A 105 1.86 -16.22 3.17
CA TRP A 105 1.25 -15.20 2.32
C TRP A 105 -0.25 -15.50 2.14
N ARG A 106 -0.57 -16.69 1.66
CA ARG A 106 -1.93 -17.08 1.31
C ARG A 106 -2.89 -17.07 2.50
N GLU A 107 -2.41 -17.56 3.63
CA GLU A 107 -3.27 -17.82 4.79
C GLU A 107 -3.32 -16.68 5.79
N ARG A 108 -2.28 -15.84 5.84
CA ARG A 108 -2.15 -14.79 6.86
C ARG A 108 -1.91 -13.40 6.30
N ILE A 109 -0.95 -13.23 5.41
CA ILE A 109 -0.56 -11.89 4.95
C ILE A 109 -1.60 -11.32 4.00
N GLU A 110 -1.98 -12.06 2.96
CA GLU A 110 -2.93 -11.54 1.98
C GLU A 110 -4.29 -11.19 2.58
N PRO A 111 -4.92 -12.04 3.41
CA PRO A 111 -6.18 -11.65 4.05
C PRO A 111 -6.07 -10.42 4.93
N ALA A 112 -5.00 -10.30 5.71
CA ALA A 112 -4.76 -9.12 6.53
C ALA A 112 -4.47 -7.87 5.68
N HIS A 113 -3.70 -8.03 4.61
CA HIS A 113 -3.40 -6.97 3.65
C HIS A 113 -4.68 -6.43 3.00
N ASP A 114 -5.56 -7.33 2.57
CA ASP A 114 -6.82 -6.94 1.92
C ASP A 114 -7.69 -6.10 2.85
N LEU A 115 -7.84 -6.51 4.10
CA LEU A 115 -8.59 -5.75 5.10
C LEU A 115 -7.94 -4.40 5.39
N THR A 116 -6.63 -4.39 5.59
CA THR A 116 -5.87 -3.16 5.91
C THR A 116 -5.95 -2.17 4.75
N LEU A 117 -5.83 -2.65 3.54
CA LEU A 117 -5.82 -1.79 2.36
C LEU A 117 -7.18 -1.17 2.08
N GLU A 118 -8.25 -1.94 2.21
CA GLU A 118 -9.60 -1.39 2.04
C GLU A 118 -9.92 -0.36 3.12
N ALA A 119 -9.50 -0.59 4.36
CA ALA A 119 -9.65 0.40 5.42
C ALA A 119 -8.78 1.65 5.18
N THR A 120 -7.59 1.47 4.62
CA THR A 120 -6.73 2.60 4.20
C THR A 120 -7.42 3.44 3.13
N PHE A 121 -8.04 2.80 2.15
CA PHE A 121 -8.81 3.48 1.11
C PHE A 121 -10.00 4.23 1.70
N ASP A 122 -10.70 3.65 2.67
CA ASP A 122 -11.81 4.32 3.37
C ASP A 122 -11.32 5.59 4.06
N ASN A 123 -10.21 5.51 4.79
CA ASN A 123 -9.63 6.65 5.49
C ASN A 123 -9.15 7.72 4.51
N LEU A 124 -8.53 7.31 3.41
CA LEU A 124 -8.07 8.22 2.37
C LEU A 124 -9.25 8.95 1.74
N GLU A 125 -10.30 8.23 1.39
CA GLU A 125 -11.50 8.82 0.79
C GLU A 125 -12.15 9.82 1.73
N THR A 126 -12.27 9.47 3.02
CA THR A 126 -12.80 10.38 4.05
C THR A 126 -11.98 11.65 4.15
N ALA A 127 -10.65 11.55 4.08
CA ALA A 127 -9.76 12.71 4.17
C ALA A 127 -9.73 13.54 2.88
N ALA A 128 -9.88 12.90 1.72
CA ALA A 128 -9.76 13.56 0.42
C ALA A 128 -11.04 14.23 -0.04
N VAL A 129 -12.21 13.67 0.30
CA VAL A 129 -13.52 14.15 -0.15
C VAL A 129 -14.17 14.93 0.99
N PRO A 130 -14.34 16.26 0.86
CA PRO A 130 -14.98 17.04 1.90
C PRO A 130 -16.42 16.58 2.16
N ALA A 131 -16.80 16.53 3.43
CA ALA A 131 -18.19 16.29 3.81
C ALA A 131 -19.05 17.46 3.36
N GLY A 132 -20.16 17.21 2.73
CA GLY A 132 -21.09 18.27 2.35
C GLY A 132 -21.67 18.30 1.10
#